data_03dfcd59768193b0d7ce780c4dc01e84
#
_entry.id   03dfcd59768193b0d7ce780c4dc01e84
#
_cell.length_a   1.000
_cell.length_b   1.000
_cell.length_c   1.000
_cell.angle_alpha   90.00
_cell.angle_beta   90.00
_cell.angle_gamma   90.00
#
_symmetry.space_group_name_H-M   'P 1'
#
loop_
_entity.id
_entity.type
_entity.pdbx_description
1 polymer ?
#
loop_
_entity_poly.entity_id
_entity_poly.type
_entity_poly.pdbx_seq_one_letter_code
_entity_poly.pdbx_strand_id
1 'polypeptide(L)'
;MNWTYLSRALARLALVLAALVAWTVPAHAEVKVHFHSFSGSFFGRYPHAFVVFEGKLDDTGEVINENYGFSAKTAGPNVLLGPTTHIIMTEKPKYIRTTNRHFTLTVSDATYRRMKAEVAAWRDAPGKFYDLDERNCIHFVARIAELGGVKVDFPEDLLRKPKQWFNHIAKLNPQLHARIFR
;
A
#
# COMPACT_ATOMS: atom_id res chain seq x y z
N MET A 1 -54.67 -28.14 24.03
CA MET A 1 -53.34 -27.52 23.83
C MET A 1 -53.31 -26.99 22.40
N ASN A 2 -53.35 -25.62 22.19
CA ASN A 2 -53.61 -25.01 20.87
C ASN A 2 -52.38 -25.10 19.97
N TRP A 3 -52.41 -25.98 19.00
CA TRP A 3 -51.37 -26.23 18.01
C TRP A 3 -50.96 -24.95 17.20
N THR A 4 -51.92 -24.06 17.03
CA THR A 4 -51.67 -22.76 16.35
C THR A 4 -50.76 -21.81 17.08
N TYR A 5 -50.67 -21.85 18.45
CA TYR A 5 -49.75 -21.05 19.22
C TYR A 5 -48.31 -21.62 19.17
N LEU A 6 -48.19 -22.96 19.17
CA LEU A 6 -46.87 -23.61 19.08
C LEU A 6 -46.20 -23.38 17.73
N SER A 7 -46.96 -23.45 16.63
CA SER A 7 -46.44 -23.21 15.28
C SER A 7 -46.00 -21.76 15.07
N ARG A 8 -46.72 -20.79 15.63
CA ARG A 8 -46.35 -19.36 15.57
C ARG A 8 -45.10 -19.04 16.42
N ALA A 9 -44.95 -19.68 17.57
CA ALA A 9 -43.75 -19.53 18.41
C ALA A 9 -42.51 -20.12 17.73
N LEU A 10 -42.61 -21.29 17.12
CA LEU A 10 -41.54 -21.93 16.36
C LEU A 10 -41.13 -21.10 15.13
N ALA A 11 -42.08 -20.53 14.39
CA ALA A 11 -41.82 -19.67 13.25
C ALA A 11 -41.10 -18.37 13.65
N ARG A 12 -41.46 -17.76 14.80
CA ARG A 12 -40.77 -16.58 15.33
C ARG A 12 -39.37 -16.91 15.78
N LEU A 13 -39.17 -18.05 16.44
CA LEU A 13 -37.82 -18.51 16.86
C LEU A 13 -36.93 -18.77 15.66
N ALA A 14 -37.46 -19.39 14.60
CA ALA A 14 -36.72 -19.64 13.35
C ALA A 14 -36.31 -18.34 12.64
N LEU A 15 -37.21 -17.33 12.63
CA LEU A 15 -36.91 -15.99 12.08
C LEU A 15 -35.79 -15.26 12.89
N VAL A 16 -35.86 -15.35 14.21
CA VAL A 16 -34.82 -14.74 15.08
C VAL A 16 -33.47 -15.43 14.88
N LEU A 17 -33.45 -16.76 14.82
CA LEU A 17 -32.23 -17.54 14.53
C LEU A 17 -31.68 -17.23 13.12
N ALA A 18 -32.52 -17.13 12.11
CA ALA A 18 -32.11 -16.74 10.76
C ALA A 18 -31.53 -15.30 10.72
N ALA A 19 -32.15 -14.37 11.46
CA ALA A 19 -31.63 -13.00 11.58
C ALA A 19 -30.27 -12.96 12.31
N LEU A 20 -30.07 -13.76 13.35
CA LEU A 20 -28.80 -13.84 14.07
C LEU A 20 -27.67 -14.43 13.20
N VAL A 21 -27.96 -15.43 12.36
CA VAL A 21 -27.00 -16.02 11.41
C VAL A 21 -26.65 -15.04 10.28
N ALA A 22 -27.62 -14.22 9.83
CA ALA A 22 -27.39 -13.23 8.78
C ALA A 22 -26.48 -12.05 9.25
N TRP A 23 -26.26 -11.87 10.55
CA TRP A 23 -25.44 -10.79 11.10
C TRP A 23 -24.00 -11.20 11.39
N THR A 24 -23.66 -12.48 11.23
CA THR A 24 -22.26 -12.91 11.26
C THR A 24 -21.59 -12.63 9.91
N VAL A 25 -21.44 -11.35 9.55
CA VAL A 25 -20.48 -10.98 8.51
C VAL A 25 -19.11 -11.34 9.08
N PRO A 26 -18.38 -12.31 8.49
CA PRO A 26 -17.04 -12.59 8.93
C PRO A 26 -16.26 -11.27 8.87
N ALA A 27 -15.67 -10.85 9.98
CA ALA A 27 -14.72 -9.74 9.99
C ALA A 27 -13.53 -10.21 9.15
N HIS A 28 -13.56 -9.92 7.84
CA HIS A 28 -12.42 -10.18 6.97
C HIS A 28 -11.24 -9.39 7.52
N ALA A 29 -10.18 -10.11 7.89
CA ALA A 29 -8.93 -9.48 8.16
C ALA A 29 -8.47 -8.81 6.86
N GLU A 30 -7.97 -7.60 6.94
CA GLU A 30 -7.65 -6.78 5.78
C GLU A 30 -6.22 -6.28 5.92
N VAL A 31 -5.46 -6.37 4.83
CA VAL A 31 -4.17 -5.70 4.75
C VAL A 31 -4.38 -4.31 4.14
N LYS A 32 -3.98 -3.29 4.88
CA LYS A 32 -3.95 -1.90 4.42
C LYS A 32 -2.57 -1.57 3.87
N VAL A 33 -2.56 -0.98 2.68
CA VAL A 33 -1.34 -0.52 2.02
C VAL A 33 -1.38 1.00 1.98
N HIS A 34 -0.53 1.64 2.76
CA HIS A 34 -0.42 3.09 2.84
C HIS A 34 0.70 3.59 1.94
N PHE A 35 0.43 4.58 1.13
CA PHE A 35 1.38 5.20 0.23
C PHE A 35 1.90 6.50 0.81
N HIS A 36 3.21 6.57 1.01
CA HIS A 36 3.86 7.64 1.73
C HIS A 36 4.92 8.34 0.90
N SER A 37 5.11 9.64 1.18
CA SER A 37 6.28 10.39 0.72
C SER A 37 6.85 11.29 1.81
N PHE A 38 8.12 11.66 1.66
CA PHE A 38 8.71 12.78 2.37
C PHE A 38 9.57 13.65 1.44
N SER A 39 9.72 14.92 1.80
CA SER A 39 10.31 15.95 0.95
C SER A 39 11.81 16.09 1.10
N GLY A 40 12.52 15.11 1.63
CA GLY A 40 13.94 15.25 1.86
C GLY A 40 14.29 16.28 2.97
N SER A 41 15.57 16.41 3.26
CA SER A 41 16.09 17.44 4.18
C SER A 41 17.48 17.87 3.75
N PHE A 42 17.93 19.05 4.19
CA PHE A 42 19.27 19.58 3.95
C PHE A 42 20.41 18.68 4.48
N PHE A 43 20.10 17.66 5.30
CA PHE A 43 21.06 16.74 5.90
C PHE A 43 21.13 15.37 5.19
N GLY A 44 21.04 15.34 3.85
CA GLY A 44 21.31 14.13 3.07
C GLY A 44 20.17 13.14 2.94
N ARG A 45 18.92 13.51 3.30
CA ARG A 45 17.72 12.74 2.96
C ARG A 45 17.13 13.31 1.67
N TYR A 46 17.20 12.53 0.61
CA TYR A 46 16.55 12.88 -0.66
C TYR A 46 15.04 12.70 -0.58
N PRO A 47 14.24 13.44 -1.38
CA PRO A 47 12.81 13.16 -1.52
C PRO A 47 12.58 11.69 -1.85
N HIS A 48 11.61 11.06 -1.17
CA HIS A 48 11.42 9.62 -1.29
C HIS A 48 9.96 9.20 -1.21
N ALA A 49 9.62 8.09 -1.88
CA ALA A 49 8.34 7.41 -1.82
C ALA A 49 8.52 5.98 -1.29
N PHE A 50 7.58 5.51 -0.49
CA PHE A 50 7.58 4.17 0.07
C PHE A 50 6.15 3.71 0.41
N VAL A 51 5.98 2.42 0.68
CA VAL A 51 4.72 1.82 1.10
C VAL A 51 4.84 1.24 2.50
N VAL A 52 3.73 1.28 3.24
CA VAL A 52 3.59 0.62 4.56
C VAL A 52 2.43 -0.35 4.47
N PHE A 53 2.66 -1.59 4.89
CA PHE A 53 1.66 -2.65 4.98
C PHE A 53 1.30 -2.87 6.44
N GLU A 54 0.02 -2.77 6.77
CA GLU A 54 -0.51 -2.98 8.12
C GLU A 54 -1.78 -3.81 8.07
N GLY A 55 -1.95 -4.76 8.99
CA GLY A 55 -3.17 -5.54 9.08
C GLY A 55 -2.95 -6.96 9.55
N LYS A 56 -3.82 -7.85 9.08
CA LYS A 56 -3.79 -9.27 9.44
C LYS A 56 -4.26 -10.08 8.23
N LEU A 57 -3.62 -11.20 7.95
CA LEU A 57 -4.05 -12.13 6.90
C LEU A 57 -5.26 -12.92 7.37
N ASP A 58 -6.24 -13.10 6.49
CA ASP A 58 -7.44 -13.89 6.76
C ASP A 58 -7.13 -15.38 6.95
N ASP A 59 -6.29 -15.92 6.08
CA ASP A 59 -6.06 -17.36 6.00
C ASP A 59 -5.11 -17.90 7.09
N THR A 60 -4.13 -17.10 7.52
CA THR A 60 -3.11 -17.53 8.51
C THR A 60 -3.26 -16.86 9.86
N GLY A 61 -3.95 -15.71 9.92
CA GLY A 61 -3.98 -14.86 11.10
C GLY A 61 -2.66 -14.11 11.35
N GLU A 62 -1.70 -14.14 10.44
CA GLU A 62 -0.44 -13.44 10.55
C GLU A 62 -0.64 -11.93 10.62
N VAL A 63 0.00 -11.28 11.60
CA VAL A 63 -0.02 -9.82 11.74
C VAL A 63 1.03 -9.21 10.82
N ILE A 64 0.59 -8.32 9.95
CA ILE A 64 1.43 -7.60 9.01
C ILE A 64 1.72 -6.19 9.56
N ASN A 65 3.01 -5.86 9.67
CA ASN A 65 3.49 -4.51 10.03
C ASN A 65 4.89 -4.30 9.44
N GLU A 66 4.94 -3.88 8.19
CA GLU A 66 6.18 -3.77 7.44
C GLU A 66 6.13 -2.60 6.46
N ASN A 67 7.29 -2.14 5.98
CA ASN A 67 7.35 -1.05 5.01
C ASN A 67 8.53 -1.22 4.07
N TYR A 68 8.41 -0.68 2.85
CA TYR A 68 9.39 -0.85 1.78
C TYR A 68 9.52 0.40 0.93
N GLY A 69 10.74 0.86 0.73
CA GLY A 69 11.11 1.88 -0.24
C GLY A 69 12.25 1.39 -1.11
N PHE A 70 12.30 1.79 -2.38
CA PHE A 70 13.34 1.42 -3.32
C PHE A 70 14.31 2.58 -3.52
N SER A 71 15.59 2.36 -3.30
CA SER A 71 16.61 3.41 -3.33
C SER A 71 17.92 2.95 -3.96
N ALA A 72 18.76 3.90 -4.36
CA ALA A 72 20.16 3.62 -4.62
C ALA A 72 20.83 3.13 -3.34
N LYS A 73 21.65 2.09 -3.43
CA LYS A 73 22.40 1.54 -2.28
C LYS A 73 23.37 2.56 -1.69
N THR A 74 23.96 3.38 -2.56
CA THR A 74 24.86 4.47 -2.17
C THR A 74 24.34 5.77 -2.74
N ALA A 75 23.90 6.68 -1.88
CA ALA A 75 23.51 8.02 -2.27
C ALA A 75 24.75 8.87 -2.56
N GLY A 76 24.78 9.49 -3.75
CA GLY A 76 25.90 10.33 -4.14
C GLY A 76 25.75 10.85 -5.58
N PRO A 77 26.67 11.68 -6.08
CA PRO A 77 26.63 12.23 -7.44
C PRO A 77 26.56 11.18 -8.56
N ASN A 78 27.08 9.98 -8.31
CA ASN A 78 27.01 8.85 -9.25
C ASN A 78 25.58 8.44 -9.64
N VAL A 79 24.59 8.72 -8.80
CA VAL A 79 23.18 8.47 -9.10
C VAL A 79 22.67 9.37 -10.25
N LEU A 80 23.30 10.52 -10.46
CA LEU A 80 23.01 11.46 -11.56
C LEU A 80 23.64 11.05 -12.89
N LEU A 81 24.57 10.11 -12.86
CA LEU A 81 25.36 9.70 -14.04
C LEU A 81 24.80 8.43 -14.72
N GLY A 82 23.70 7.88 -14.21
CA GLY A 82 23.04 6.70 -14.78
C GLY A 82 22.82 5.57 -13.75
N PRO A 83 22.53 4.35 -14.23
CA PRO A 83 22.13 3.24 -13.37
C PRO A 83 23.17 2.86 -12.32
N THR A 84 22.71 2.63 -11.09
CA THR A 84 23.54 2.23 -9.94
C THR A 84 22.94 1.05 -9.18
N THR A 85 23.69 0.48 -8.25
CA THR A 85 23.20 -0.58 -7.37
C THR A 85 22.07 -0.06 -6.49
N HIS A 86 21.12 -0.94 -6.19
CA HIS A 86 19.89 -0.62 -5.48
C HIS A 86 19.81 -1.32 -4.12
N ILE A 87 18.81 -0.91 -3.35
CA ILE A 87 18.41 -1.54 -2.09
C ILE A 87 16.90 -1.33 -1.87
N ILE A 88 16.24 -2.34 -1.32
CA ILE A 88 14.96 -2.15 -0.63
C ILE A 88 15.28 -1.75 0.80
N MET A 89 14.85 -0.57 1.21
CA MET A 89 15.05 -0.04 2.54
C MET A 89 13.75 0.02 3.33
N THR A 90 13.87 0.03 4.65
CA THR A 90 12.75 0.18 5.58
C THR A 90 12.93 1.44 6.42
N GLU A 91 11.82 2.13 6.68
CA GLU A 91 11.79 3.31 7.54
C GLU A 91 11.43 2.95 8.99
N LYS A 92 12.09 3.62 9.95
CA LYS A 92 11.78 3.44 11.36
C LYS A 92 10.41 4.05 11.69
N PRO A 93 9.61 3.45 12.61
CA PRO A 93 8.25 3.93 12.94
C PRO A 93 8.18 5.42 13.31
N LYS A 94 9.21 5.95 14.02
CA LYS A 94 9.27 7.36 14.38
C LYS A 94 9.34 8.30 13.16
N TYR A 95 9.95 7.87 12.06
CA TYR A 95 10.02 8.64 10.82
C TYR A 95 8.75 8.51 9.99
N ILE A 96 8.15 7.30 9.92
CA ILE A 96 6.89 7.09 9.20
C ILE A 96 5.81 8.07 9.68
N ARG A 97 5.71 8.29 11.00
CA ARG A 97 4.73 9.23 11.59
C ARG A 97 4.86 10.68 11.13
N THR A 98 6.03 11.08 10.62
CA THR A 98 6.30 12.46 10.16
C THR A 98 6.22 12.61 8.64
N THR A 99 5.84 11.55 7.92
CA THR A 99 5.74 11.56 6.45
C THR A 99 4.31 11.86 5.98
N ASN A 100 4.18 12.19 4.71
CA ASN A 100 2.89 12.43 4.05
C ASN A 100 2.26 11.09 3.66
N ARG A 101 1.18 10.67 4.33
CA ARG A 101 0.36 9.55 3.88
C ARG A 101 -0.69 10.07 2.89
N HIS A 102 -0.54 9.72 1.61
CA HIS A 102 -1.36 10.20 0.51
C HIS A 102 -2.71 9.48 0.42
N PHE A 103 -2.68 8.17 0.35
CA PHE A 103 -3.87 7.32 0.30
C PHE A 103 -3.59 5.94 0.88
N THR A 104 -4.65 5.18 1.06
CA THR A 104 -4.61 3.82 1.58
C THR A 104 -5.47 2.93 0.70
N LEU A 105 -4.97 1.76 0.35
CA LEU A 105 -5.74 0.69 -0.25
C LEU A 105 -6.01 -0.39 0.80
N THR A 106 -7.20 -0.95 0.78
CA THR A 106 -7.50 -2.20 1.47
C THR A 106 -7.45 -3.31 0.45
N VAL A 107 -6.65 -4.32 0.70
CA VAL A 107 -6.37 -5.40 -0.26
C VAL A 107 -6.59 -6.78 0.36
N SER A 108 -6.96 -7.75 -0.49
CA SER A 108 -7.04 -9.15 -0.10
C SER A 108 -5.66 -9.75 0.15
N ASP A 109 -5.60 -10.88 0.87
CA ASP A 109 -4.39 -11.67 1.07
C ASP A 109 -3.67 -12.01 -0.23
N ALA A 110 -4.42 -12.40 -1.27
CA ALA A 110 -3.86 -12.71 -2.58
C ALA A 110 -3.18 -11.49 -3.23
N THR A 111 -3.78 -10.31 -3.12
CA THR A 111 -3.21 -9.07 -3.64
C THR A 111 -1.98 -8.66 -2.83
N TYR A 112 -2.05 -8.74 -1.50
CA TYR A 112 -0.88 -8.51 -0.63
C TYR A 112 0.29 -9.41 -1.02
N ARG A 113 0.07 -10.73 -1.20
CA ARG A 113 1.14 -11.66 -1.61
C ARG A 113 1.74 -11.32 -2.96
N ARG A 114 0.93 -10.86 -3.93
CA ARG A 114 1.46 -10.35 -5.21
C ARG A 114 2.33 -9.11 -5.03
N MET A 115 1.91 -8.17 -4.17
CA MET A 115 2.71 -6.99 -3.83
C MET A 115 4.03 -7.37 -3.13
N LYS A 116 4.00 -8.36 -2.24
CA LYS A 116 5.22 -8.89 -1.58
C LYS A 116 6.16 -9.55 -2.56
N ALA A 117 5.63 -10.31 -3.51
CA ALA A 117 6.44 -10.91 -4.58
C ALA A 117 7.10 -9.83 -5.46
N GLU A 118 6.38 -8.75 -5.75
CA GLU A 118 6.94 -7.59 -6.48
C GLU A 118 8.07 -6.91 -5.67
N VAL A 119 7.89 -6.68 -4.36
CA VAL A 119 8.96 -6.17 -3.48
C VAL A 119 10.20 -7.06 -3.56
N ALA A 120 10.02 -8.39 -3.53
CA ALA A 120 11.12 -9.34 -3.65
C ALA A 120 11.80 -9.26 -5.03
N ALA A 121 11.03 -9.16 -6.11
CA ALA A 121 11.57 -9.02 -7.47
C ALA A 121 12.43 -7.76 -7.62
N TRP A 122 12.00 -6.63 -7.06
CA TRP A 122 12.79 -5.40 -7.07
C TRP A 122 14.04 -5.49 -6.18
N ARG A 123 13.96 -6.17 -5.03
CA ARG A 123 15.11 -6.40 -4.14
C ARG A 123 16.18 -7.24 -4.79
N ASP A 124 15.76 -8.31 -5.49
CA ASP A 124 16.64 -9.35 -6.01
C ASP A 124 17.02 -9.13 -7.48
N ALA A 125 16.63 -8.00 -8.06
CA ALA A 125 16.97 -7.64 -9.44
C ALA A 125 18.49 -7.59 -9.64
N PRO A 126 19.03 -8.11 -10.75
CA PRO A 126 20.46 -8.18 -10.97
C PRO A 126 21.08 -6.83 -11.31
N GLY A 127 22.35 -6.65 -10.93
CA GLY A 127 23.20 -5.57 -11.41
C GLY A 127 22.86 -4.17 -10.88
N LYS A 128 23.02 -3.17 -11.74
CA LYS A 128 22.73 -1.75 -11.47
C LYS A 128 21.27 -1.45 -11.85
N PHE A 129 20.35 -1.75 -10.97
CA PHE A 129 18.92 -1.68 -11.27
C PHE A 129 18.26 -0.35 -10.89
N TYR A 130 18.86 0.46 -10.02
CA TYR A 130 18.33 1.79 -9.69
C TYR A 130 18.73 2.81 -10.76
N ASP A 131 17.77 3.55 -11.27
CA ASP A 131 17.95 4.66 -12.21
C ASP A 131 16.96 5.78 -11.86
N LEU A 132 17.43 7.04 -11.84
CA LEU A 132 16.61 8.18 -11.43
C LEU A 132 15.42 8.46 -12.35
N ASP A 133 15.57 8.16 -13.63
CA ASP A 133 14.57 8.50 -14.64
C ASP A 133 13.69 7.31 -15.03
N GLU A 134 14.21 6.09 -14.94
CA GLU A 134 13.51 4.89 -15.41
C GLU A 134 13.08 3.93 -14.29
N ARG A 135 13.82 3.86 -13.16
CA ARG A 135 13.57 2.89 -12.08
C ARG A 135 13.98 3.45 -10.73
N ASN A 136 13.19 4.38 -10.23
CA ASN A 136 13.39 5.02 -8.92
C ASN A 136 12.27 4.64 -7.92
N CYS A 137 12.22 5.30 -6.77
CA CYS A 137 11.22 5.05 -5.74
C CYS A 137 9.77 5.30 -6.21
N ILE A 138 9.56 6.23 -7.17
CA ILE A 138 8.23 6.49 -7.75
C ILE A 138 7.77 5.28 -8.57
N HIS A 139 8.62 4.74 -9.44
CA HIS A 139 8.31 3.57 -10.25
C HIS A 139 8.00 2.34 -9.39
N PHE A 140 8.75 2.15 -8.30
CA PHE A 140 8.51 1.08 -7.34
C PHE A 140 7.12 1.19 -6.69
N VAL A 141 6.78 2.35 -6.10
CA VAL A 141 5.47 2.52 -5.44
C VAL A 141 4.33 2.53 -6.45
N ALA A 142 4.56 3.00 -7.68
CA ALA A 142 3.61 2.93 -8.78
C ALA A 142 3.26 1.48 -9.10
N ARG A 143 4.27 0.61 -9.20
CA ARG A 143 4.05 -0.82 -9.47
C ARG A 143 3.23 -1.49 -8.37
N ILE A 144 3.47 -1.16 -7.11
CA ILE A 144 2.64 -1.64 -5.99
C ILE A 144 1.20 -1.09 -6.10
N ALA A 145 1.04 0.19 -6.47
CA ALA A 145 -0.28 0.81 -6.65
C ALA A 145 -1.08 0.15 -7.79
N GLU A 146 -0.45 -0.15 -8.93
CA GLU A 146 -1.07 -0.87 -10.06
C GLU A 146 -1.59 -2.25 -9.66
N LEU A 147 -0.85 -3.01 -8.85
CA LEU A 147 -1.29 -4.30 -8.32
C LEU A 147 -2.56 -4.17 -7.45
N GLY A 148 -2.78 -2.99 -6.88
CA GLY A 148 -3.99 -2.61 -6.14
C GLY A 148 -5.09 -1.97 -7.01
N GLY A 149 -4.92 -1.92 -8.34
CA GLY A 149 -5.91 -1.39 -9.27
C GLY A 149 -5.89 0.13 -9.45
N VAL A 150 -4.84 0.82 -9.01
CA VAL A 150 -4.67 2.27 -9.20
C VAL A 150 -4.15 2.55 -10.61
N LYS A 151 -4.72 3.54 -11.29
CA LYS A 151 -4.19 4.06 -12.54
C LYS A 151 -2.95 4.89 -12.27
N VAL A 152 -1.87 4.63 -12.99
CA VAL A 152 -0.61 5.39 -12.85
C VAL A 152 -0.12 5.88 -14.20
N ASP A 153 0.62 6.97 -14.20
CA ASP A 153 1.42 7.47 -15.30
C ASP A 153 2.68 8.18 -14.77
N PHE A 154 3.56 8.57 -15.66
CA PHE A 154 4.89 9.05 -15.32
C PHE A 154 5.23 10.34 -16.07
N PRO A 155 4.62 11.51 -15.70
CA PRO A 155 5.02 12.80 -16.25
C PRO A 155 6.50 13.07 -15.93
N GLU A 156 7.30 13.38 -16.95
CA GLU A 156 8.77 13.56 -16.84
C GLU A 156 9.16 14.56 -15.74
N ASP A 157 8.42 15.67 -15.65
CA ASP A 157 8.67 16.73 -14.65
C ASP A 157 8.37 16.29 -13.21
N LEU A 158 7.73 15.14 -13.00
CA LEU A 158 7.38 14.59 -11.68
C LEU A 158 8.25 13.40 -11.26
N LEU A 159 9.09 12.83 -12.14
CA LEU A 159 9.88 11.60 -11.86
C LEU A 159 10.86 11.72 -10.69
N ARG A 160 11.18 12.94 -10.25
CA ARG A 160 12.06 13.20 -9.11
C ARG A 160 11.35 13.94 -7.96
N LYS A 161 9.99 14.04 -8.02
CA LYS A 161 9.15 14.79 -7.09
C LYS A 161 8.04 13.91 -6.50
N PRO A 162 8.34 12.96 -5.61
CA PRO A 162 7.39 11.94 -5.16
C PRO A 162 6.10 12.52 -4.53
N LYS A 163 6.18 13.61 -3.77
CA LYS A 163 5.00 14.28 -3.22
C LYS A 163 4.06 14.79 -4.32
N GLN A 164 4.61 15.48 -5.31
CA GLN A 164 3.86 16.02 -6.44
C GLN A 164 3.32 14.89 -7.34
N TRP A 165 4.10 13.84 -7.53
CA TRP A 165 3.66 12.67 -8.27
C TRP A 165 2.46 12.00 -7.59
N PHE A 166 2.46 11.79 -6.29
CA PHE A 166 1.28 11.27 -5.59
C PHE A 166 0.07 12.20 -5.68
N ASN A 167 0.26 13.52 -5.65
CA ASN A 167 -0.82 14.48 -5.87
C ASN A 167 -1.42 14.35 -7.29
N HIS A 168 -0.59 14.07 -8.29
CA HIS A 168 -1.03 13.82 -9.66
C HIS A 168 -1.81 12.48 -9.73
N ILE A 169 -1.30 11.40 -9.17
CA ILE A 169 -2.01 10.10 -9.09
C ILE A 169 -3.37 10.24 -8.38
N ALA A 170 -3.45 11.06 -7.34
CA ALA A 170 -4.71 11.34 -6.66
C ALA A 170 -5.76 11.96 -7.60
N LYS A 171 -5.34 12.85 -8.50
CA LYS A 171 -6.24 13.46 -9.51
C LYS A 171 -6.70 12.45 -10.57
N LEU A 172 -5.83 11.52 -10.98
CA LEU A 172 -6.17 10.43 -11.91
C LEU A 172 -7.14 9.41 -11.30
N ASN A 173 -7.21 9.34 -9.96
CA ASN A 173 -7.95 8.34 -9.21
C ASN A 173 -8.80 8.98 -8.11
N PRO A 174 -9.86 9.75 -8.45
CA PRO A 174 -10.67 10.46 -7.46
C PRO A 174 -11.33 9.54 -6.43
N GLN A 175 -11.57 8.27 -6.79
CA GLN A 175 -12.13 7.25 -5.90
C GLN A 175 -11.21 6.90 -4.71
N LEU A 176 -9.93 7.25 -4.75
CA LEU A 176 -8.99 7.01 -3.64
C LEU A 176 -9.22 7.96 -2.46
N HIS A 177 -10.00 9.03 -2.63
CA HIS A 177 -10.17 10.10 -1.63
C HIS A 177 -8.83 10.55 -1.03
N ALA A 178 -7.81 10.63 -1.89
CA ALA A 178 -6.42 10.84 -1.50
C ALA A 178 -6.21 12.25 -0.94
N ARG A 179 -5.30 12.35 0.03
CA ARG A 179 -4.89 13.64 0.58
C ARG A 179 -3.90 14.35 -0.35
N ILE A 180 -4.18 15.61 -0.67
CA ILE A 180 -3.29 16.49 -1.45
C ILE A 180 -2.40 17.28 -0.48
N PHE A 181 -1.10 17.25 -0.72
CA PHE A 181 -0.10 17.97 0.07
C PHE A 181 0.51 19.11 -0.73
N ARG A 182 0.56 20.30 -0.14
CA ARG A 182 1.20 21.51 -0.70
C ARG A 182 2.70 21.54 -0.41
#